data_67a85eda6c3dbd1e6d3289c8bf38055f
#
_entry.id   67a85eda6c3dbd1e6d3289c8bf38055f
#
_cell.length_a   1.000
_cell.length_b   1.000
_cell.length_c   1.000
_cell.angle_alpha   90.00
_cell.angle_beta   90.00
_cell.angle_gamma   90.00
#
_symmetry.space_group_name_H-M   'P 1'
#
loop_
_entity.id
_entity.type
_entity.pdbx_description
1 polymer ?
#
loop_
_entity_poly.entity_id
_entity_poly.type
_entity_poly.pdbx_seq_one_letter_code
_entity_poly.pdbx_strand_id
1 'polypeptide(L)'
;MPGDKGRATRARMVQTAGVLFRRQGYDGTGVQELLDRSGAPRGSFYFHFPGGKQELAVAAVADSAMGIAKGIEVMLEAHDDPGQAVGAVVDLIAADLERSDFRGGCPIAAVTHDTAARSDEVRAACRTAFEHWQGLLEARLRRAGWSLAAARQEALVILAAIEGGITLGRAARDTEALAAVARRCRSTLGSAAPAVG
;
A
#
# COMPACT_ATOMS: atom_id res chain seq x y z
N MET A 1 15.48 -18.54 -20.25
CA MET A 1 15.47 -17.38 -19.32
C MET A 1 15.33 -16.11 -20.14
N PRO A 2 14.43 -15.17 -19.82
CA PRO A 2 14.38 -13.89 -20.53
C PRO A 2 15.72 -13.17 -20.33
N GLY A 3 16.30 -12.65 -21.42
CA GLY A 3 17.51 -11.82 -21.33
C GLY A 3 17.24 -10.51 -20.59
N ASP A 4 18.28 -9.70 -20.30
CA ASP A 4 18.18 -8.45 -19.52
C ASP A 4 17.12 -7.49 -20.06
N LYS A 5 16.98 -7.38 -21.38
CA LYS A 5 15.94 -6.58 -22.04
C LYS A 5 14.51 -7.07 -21.69
N GLY A 6 14.32 -8.39 -21.61
CA GLY A 6 13.02 -8.98 -21.25
C GLY A 6 12.65 -8.69 -19.80
N ARG A 7 13.61 -8.81 -18.87
CA ARG A 7 13.39 -8.45 -17.45
C ARG A 7 13.05 -6.98 -17.28
N ALA A 8 13.77 -6.09 -17.96
CA ALA A 8 13.48 -4.66 -17.93
C ALA A 8 12.08 -4.33 -18.49
N THR A 9 11.64 -4.99 -19.55
CA THR A 9 10.31 -4.80 -20.14
C THR A 9 9.22 -5.25 -19.16
N ARG A 10 9.38 -6.43 -18.55
CA ARG A 10 8.46 -6.94 -17.52
C ARG A 10 8.36 -5.99 -16.34
N ALA A 11 9.49 -5.50 -15.83
CA ALA A 11 9.52 -4.55 -14.71
C ALA A 11 8.77 -3.25 -15.03
N ARG A 12 8.96 -2.67 -16.24
CA ARG A 12 8.21 -1.47 -16.65
C ARG A 12 6.70 -1.73 -16.70
N MET A 13 6.25 -2.87 -17.22
CA MET A 13 4.82 -3.24 -17.20
C MET A 13 4.27 -3.31 -15.78
N VAL A 14 4.99 -3.94 -14.85
CA VAL A 14 4.61 -4.06 -13.44
C VAL A 14 4.49 -2.70 -12.77
N GLN A 15 5.50 -1.83 -12.92
CA GLN A 15 5.49 -0.49 -12.36
C GLN A 15 4.36 0.38 -12.95
N THR A 16 4.16 0.29 -14.27
CA THR A 16 3.07 1.01 -14.95
C THR A 16 1.71 0.53 -14.45
N ALA A 17 1.54 -0.78 -14.25
CA ALA A 17 0.32 -1.35 -13.69
C ALA A 17 0.03 -0.83 -12.27
N GLY A 18 1.03 -0.78 -11.40
CA GLY A 18 0.90 -0.22 -10.05
C GLY A 18 0.41 1.23 -10.06
N VAL A 19 0.97 2.06 -10.95
CA VAL A 19 0.53 3.45 -11.11
C VAL A 19 -0.90 3.56 -11.62
N LEU A 20 -1.28 2.73 -12.61
CA LEU A 20 -2.63 2.75 -13.18
C LEU A 20 -3.65 2.23 -12.18
N PHE A 21 -3.39 1.12 -11.51
CA PHE A 21 -4.28 0.56 -10.49
C PHE A 21 -4.52 1.55 -9.34
N ARG A 22 -3.49 2.29 -8.93
CA ARG A 22 -3.61 3.33 -7.91
C ARG A 22 -4.58 4.45 -8.30
N ARG A 23 -4.62 4.81 -9.59
CA ARG A 23 -5.41 5.94 -10.11
C ARG A 23 -6.83 5.57 -10.46
N GLN A 24 -7.02 4.43 -11.12
CA GLN A 24 -8.28 4.07 -11.78
C GLN A 24 -8.77 2.65 -11.46
N GLY A 25 -8.11 1.96 -10.51
CA GLY A 25 -8.45 0.59 -10.12
C GLY A 25 -7.99 -0.46 -11.13
N TYR A 26 -8.23 -1.73 -10.75
CA TYR A 26 -7.92 -2.86 -11.62
C TYR A 26 -8.86 -2.90 -12.83
N ASP A 27 -10.18 -2.79 -12.61
CA ASP A 27 -11.16 -2.87 -13.70
C ASP A 27 -11.02 -1.74 -14.71
N GLY A 28 -10.74 -0.53 -14.24
CA GLY A 28 -10.53 0.65 -15.08
C GLY A 28 -9.22 0.63 -15.90
N THR A 29 -8.32 -0.33 -15.65
CA THR A 29 -7.02 -0.41 -16.34
C THR A 29 -7.07 -1.42 -17.47
N GLY A 30 -7.00 -0.95 -18.72
CA GLY A 30 -6.92 -1.79 -19.92
C GLY A 30 -5.49 -2.26 -20.22
N VAL A 31 -5.34 -3.50 -20.76
CA VAL A 31 -4.03 -4.03 -21.19
C VAL A 31 -3.41 -3.17 -22.28
N GLN A 32 -4.21 -2.63 -23.20
CA GLN A 32 -3.71 -1.78 -24.28
C GLN A 32 -3.12 -0.48 -23.72
N GLU A 33 -3.81 0.19 -22.79
CA GLU A 33 -3.30 1.40 -22.12
C GLU A 33 -2.00 1.11 -21.35
N LEU A 34 -1.94 -0.03 -20.65
CA LEU A 34 -0.73 -0.48 -19.98
C LEU A 34 0.45 -0.61 -20.94
N LEU A 35 0.26 -1.24 -22.08
CA LEU A 35 1.29 -1.45 -23.10
C LEU A 35 1.77 -0.11 -23.66
N ASP A 36 0.84 0.76 -24.03
CA ASP A 36 1.16 2.08 -24.59
C ASP A 36 1.95 2.93 -23.58
N ARG A 37 1.56 2.93 -22.30
CA ARG A 37 2.24 3.69 -21.24
C ARG A 37 3.57 3.08 -20.79
N SER A 38 3.71 1.76 -20.81
CA SER A 38 4.96 1.09 -20.45
C SER A 38 6.00 1.09 -21.57
N GLY A 39 5.60 1.50 -22.78
CA GLY A 39 6.45 1.41 -23.98
C GLY A 39 6.79 -0.04 -24.35
N ALA A 40 5.97 -1.00 -23.94
CA ALA A 40 6.20 -2.41 -24.24
C ALA A 40 5.61 -2.80 -25.59
N PRO A 41 6.28 -3.70 -26.36
CA PRO A 41 5.74 -4.18 -27.63
C PRO A 41 4.39 -4.88 -27.41
N ARG A 42 3.41 -4.61 -28.29
CA ARG A 42 2.04 -5.16 -28.18
C ARG A 42 1.99 -6.69 -28.04
N GLY A 43 2.84 -7.42 -28.75
CA GLY A 43 2.93 -8.88 -28.67
C GLY A 43 3.64 -9.44 -27.45
N SER A 44 4.26 -8.59 -26.60
CA SER A 44 5.08 -9.08 -25.48
C SER A 44 4.30 -9.35 -24.19
N PHE A 45 3.03 -8.92 -24.10
CA PHE A 45 2.26 -9.01 -22.86
C PHE A 45 2.08 -10.46 -22.39
N TYR A 46 1.49 -11.29 -23.23
CA TYR A 46 1.25 -12.70 -22.88
C TYR A 46 2.52 -13.55 -22.82
N PHE A 47 3.62 -13.07 -23.40
CA PHE A 47 4.94 -13.68 -23.18
C PHE A 47 5.44 -13.45 -21.75
N HIS A 48 5.21 -12.26 -21.19
CA HIS A 48 5.64 -11.92 -19.83
C HIS A 48 4.63 -12.28 -18.75
N PHE A 49 3.35 -12.38 -19.12
CA PHE A 49 2.22 -12.68 -18.24
C PHE A 49 1.27 -13.65 -18.92
N PRO A 50 1.64 -14.96 -18.98
CA PRO A 50 0.78 -15.99 -19.60
C PRO A 50 -0.61 -16.08 -18.94
N GLY A 51 -0.69 -15.85 -17.61
CA GLY A 51 -1.94 -15.74 -16.86
C GLY A 51 -2.67 -14.40 -17.03
N GLY A 52 -2.20 -13.57 -17.97
CA GLY A 52 -2.88 -12.34 -18.35
C GLY A 52 -2.83 -11.25 -17.27
N LYS A 53 -3.92 -10.45 -17.22
CA LYS A 53 -4.02 -9.29 -16.33
C LYS A 53 -4.01 -9.67 -14.85
N GLN A 54 -4.46 -10.86 -14.48
CA GLN A 54 -4.43 -11.34 -13.09
C GLN A 54 -2.99 -11.58 -12.61
N GLU A 55 -2.16 -12.25 -13.40
CA GLU A 55 -0.75 -12.47 -13.09
C GLU A 55 0.02 -11.14 -13.00
N LEU A 56 -0.26 -10.20 -13.91
CA LEU A 56 0.28 -8.85 -13.83
C LEU A 56 -0.16 -8.15 -12.54
N ALA A 57 -1.43 -8.30 -12.13
CA ALA A 57 -1.93 -7.68 -10.90
C ALA A 57 -1.22 -8.22 -9.67
N VAL A 58 -1.01 -9.53 -9.55
CA VAL A 58 -0.24 -10.13 -8.46
C VAL A 58 1.17 -9.54 -8.40
N ALA A 59 1.85 -9.43 -9.54
CA ALA A 59 3.19 -8.85 -9.62
C ALA A 59 3.20 -7.36 -9.26
N ALA A 60 2.21 -6.58 -9.72
CA ALA A 60 2.10 -5.15 -9.45
C ALA A 60 1.74 -4.85 -7.98
N VAL A 61 0.89 -5.69 -7.37
CA VAL A 61 0.58 -5.64 -5.93
C VAL A 61 1.85 -5.87 -5.12
N ALA A 62 2.62 -6.91 -5.43
CA ALA A 62 3.86 -7.22 -4.72
C ALA A 62 4.90 -6.10 -4.84
N ASP A 63 5.12 -5.57 -6.04
CA ASP A 63 6.07 -4.47 -6.30
C ASP A 63 5.66 -3.19 -5.56
N SER A 64 4.38 -2.81 -5.64
CA SER A 64 3.83 -1.64 -4.96
C SER A 64 3.91 -1.79 -3.44
N ALA A 65 3.58 -2.98 -2.91
CA ALA A 65 3.65 -3.27 -1.49
C ALA A 65 5.06 -3.09 -0.92
N MET A 66 6.08 -3.58 -1.64
CA MET A 66 7.48 -3.42 -1.25
C MET A 66 7.95 -1.96 -1.30
N GLY A 67 7.54 -1.21 -2.33
CA GLY A 67 7.86 0.22 -2.42
C GLY A 67 7.28 1.03 -1.27
N ILE A 68 6.01 0.77 -0.91
CA ILE A 68 5.32 1.42 0.21
C ILE A 68 5.94 0.99 1.55
N ALA A 69 6.26 -0.31 1.73
CA ALA A 69 6.90 -0.83 2.93
C ALA A 69 8.20 -0.11 3.25
N LYS A 70 9.04 0.15 2.25
CA LYS A 70 10.28 0.95 2.43
C LYS A 70 10.00 2.35 2.97
N GLY A 71 8.97 3.02 2.47
CA GLY A 71 8.57 4.33 2.97
C GLY A 71 8.10 4.26 4.43
N ILE A 72 7.31 3.25 4.77
CA ILE A 72 6.86 2.98 6.15
C ILE A 72 8.07 2.74 7.06
N GLU A 73 8.98 1.84 6.70
CA GLU A 73 10.19 1.51 7.48
C GLU A 73 11.02 2.76 7.77
N VAL A 74 11.31 3.57 6.75
CA VAL A 74 12.07 4.82 6.91
C VAL A 74 11.42 5.75 7.93
N MET A 75 10.11 5.93 7.87
CA MET A 75 9.39 6.80 8.82
C MET A 75 9.35 6.20 10.24
N LEU A 76 9.17 4.87 10.35
CA LEU A 76 9.15 4.19 11.65
C LEU A 76 10.52 4.20 12.35
N GLU A 77 11.61 4.26 11.59
CA GLU A 77 12.98 4.32 12.13
C GLU A 77 13.46 5.75 12.38
N ALA A 78 12.84 6.76 11.79
CA ALA A 78 13.22 8.16 11.93
C ALA A 78 12.92 8.76 13.32
N HIS A 79 12.10 8.09 14.14
CA HIS A 79 11.64 8.60 15.43
C HIS A 79 11.70 7.54 16.52
N ASP A 80 12.19 7.89 17.70
CA ASP A 80 12.26 7.00 18.86
C ASP A 80 10.89 6.78 19.50
N ASP A 81 10.04 7.81 19.54
CA ASP A 81 8.67 7.72 20.04
C ASP A 81 7.75 7.03 19.00
N PRO A 82 7.02 5.96 19.39
CA PRO A 82 6.18 5.22 18.46
C PRO A 82 5.02 6.05 17.90
N GLY A 83 4.48 6.99 18.70
CA GLY A 83 3.42 7.88 18.22
C GLY A 83 3.90 8.86 17.16
N GLN A 84 5.10 9.42 17.34
CA GLN A 84 5.74 10.26 16.33
C GLN A 84 6.08 9.45 15.06
N ALA A 85 6.64 8.25 15.23
CA ALA A 85 6.99 7.36 14.12
C ALA A 85 5.77 7.02 13.25
N VAL A 86 4.69 6.54 13.86
CA VAL A 86 3.46 6.20 13.14
C VAL A 86 2.79 7.46 12.58
N GLY A 87 2.77 8.56 13.34
CA GLY A 87 2.29 9.85 12.86
C GLY A 87 3.00 10.32 11.59
N ALA A 88 4.34 10.15 11.53
CA ALA A 88 5.13 10.49 10.34
C ALA A 88 4.79 9.62 9.12
N VAL A 89 4.47 8.32 9.32
CA VAL A 89 3.94 7.47 8.24
C VAL A 89 2.65 8.06 7.67
N VAL A 90 1.73 8.46 8.54
CA VAL A 90 0.44 9.04 8.11
C VAL A 90 0.64 10.36 7.38
N ASP A 91 1.54 11.23 7.88
CA ASP A 91 1.87 12.51 7.21
C ASP A 91 2.48 12.29 5.82
N LEU A 92 3.34 11.29 5.66
CA LEU A 92 3.90 10.93 4.36
C LEU A 92 2.80 10.54 3.36
N ILE A 93 1.81 9.76 3.83
CA ILE A 93 0.65 9.33 3.01
C ILE A 93 -0.22 10.54 2.66
N ALA A 94 -0.49 11.43 3.60
CA ALA A 94 -1.25 12.66 3.38
C ALA A 94 -0.57 13.55 2.32
N ALA A 95 0.74 13.79 2.46
CA ALA A 95 1.51 14.57 1.49
C ALA A 95 1.52 13.93 0.09
N ASP A 96 1.54 12.59 0.00
CA ASP A 96 1.47 11.89 -1.26
C ASP A 96 0.08 12.01 -1.93
N LEU A 97 -0.98 11.98 -1.12
CA LEU A 97 -2.35 12.20 -1.57
C LEU A 97 -2.52 13.61 -2.17
N GLU A 98 -2.03 14.65 -1.48
CA GLU A 98 -2.02 16.02 -1.97
C GLU A 98 -1.21 16.18 -3.28
N ARG A 99 0.03 15.65 -3.32
CA ARG A 99 0.86 15.68 -4.53
C ARG A 99 0.19 15.05 -5.75
N SER A 100 -0.66 14.07 -5.53
CA SER A 100 -1.42 13.42 -6.60
C SER A 100 -2.68 14.18 -7.02
N ASP A 101 -2.94 15.34 -6.43
CA ASP A 101 -4.22 16.06 -6.57
C ASP A 101 -5.41 15.16 -6.20
N PHE A 102 -5.28 14.39 -5.10
CA PHE A 102 -6.26 13.43 -4.60
C PHE A 102 -6.68 12.34 -5.60
N ARG A 103 -5.91 12.16 -6.67
CA ARG A 103 -6.12 11.10 -7.68
C ARG A 103 -5.43 9.80 -7.31
N GLY A 104 -4.43 9.88 -6.43
CA GLY A 104 -3.77 8.71 -5.85
C GLY A 104 -4.59 8.11 -4.73
N GLY A 105 -4.23 6.87 -4.37
CA GLY A 105 -4.81 6.16 -3.23
C GLY A 105 -3.91 4.99 -2.86
N CYS A 106 -4.38 4.05 -2.08
CA CYS A 106 -3.69 2.79 -1.87
C CYS A 106 -3.90 1.89 -3.11
N PRO A 107 -2.83 1.50 -3.83
CA PRO A 107 -2.96 0.62 -4.99
C PRO A 107 -3.51 -0.77 -4.60
N ILE A 108 -3.18 -1.23 -3.38
CA ILE A 108 -3.61 -2.54 -2.89
C ILE A 108 -5.11 -2.52 -2.57
N ALA A 109 -5.60 -1.47 -1.90
CA ALA A 109 -7.03 -1.31 -1.64
C ALA A 109 -7.83 -1.21 -2.94
N ALA A 110 -7.36 -0.44 -3.92
CA ALA A 110 -8.02 -0.31 -5.21
C ALA A 110 -8.16 -1.67 -5.93
N VAL A 111 -7.07 -2.46 -5.97
CA VAL A 111 -7.11 -3.82 -6.54
C VAL A 111 -8.00 -4.74 -5.73
N THR A 112 -7.96 -4.66 -4.39
CA THR A 112 -8.80 -5.47 -3.50
C THR A 112 -10.29 -5.23 -3.75
N HIS A 113 -10.72 -3.97 -3.86
CA HIS A 113 -12.12 -3.63 -4.12
C HIS A 113 -12.64 -4.25 -5.41
N ASP A 114 -11.83 -4.24 -6.46
CA ASP A 114 -12.25 -4.72 -7.77
C ASP A 114 -12.18 -6.25 -7.91
N THR A 115 -11.31 -6.94 -7.16
CA THR A 115 -10.94 -8.33 -7.48
C THR A 115 -11.16 -9.34 -6.36
N ALA A 116 -11.31 -8.93 -5.09
CA ALA A 116 -11.31 -9.86 -3.95
C ALA A 116 -12.38 -10.95 -4.02
N ALA A 117 -13.53 -10.66 -4.63
CA ALA A 117 -14.61 -11.62 -4.81
C ALA A 117 -14.46 -12.51 -6.07
N ARG A 118 -13.47 -12.22 -6.96
CA ARG A 118 -13.36 -12.82 -8.30
C ARG A 118 -12.05 -13.56 -8.55
N SER A 119 -11.02 -13.32 -7.74
CA SER A 119 -9.71 -13.94 -7.92
C SER A 119 -9.06 -14.22 -6.58
N ASP A 120 -8.95 -15.51 -6.24
CA ASP A 120 -8.28 -15.95 -5.01
C ASP A 120 -6.79 -15.61 -5.00
N GLU A 121 -6.13 -15.68 -6.15
CA GLU A 121 -4.70 -15.36 -6.27
C GLU A 121 -4.43 -13.87 -6.00
N VAL A 122 -5.20 -12.98 -6.63
CA VAL A 122 -5.04 -11.53 -6.42
C VAL A 122 -5.43 -11.16 -5.00
N ARG A 123 -6.51 -11.74 -4.45
CA ARG A 123 -6.93 -11.56 -3.06
C ARG A 123 -5.83 -11.98 -2.08
N ALA A 124 -5.18 -13.13 -2.32
CA ALA A 124 -4.07 -13.61 -1.49
C ALA A 124 -2.87 -12.65 -1.54
N ALA A 125 -2.51 -12.13 -2.71
CA ALA A 125 -1.44 -11.15 -2.87
C ALA A 125 -1.75 -9.85 -2.11
N CYS A 126 -2.97 -9.33 -2.21
CA CYS A 126 -3.40 -8.13 -1.47
C CYS A 126 -3.36 -8.36 0.04
N ARG A 127 -3.84 -9.52 0.52
CA ARG A 127 -3.77 -9.89 1.93
C ARG A 127 -2.33 -9.91 2.43
N THR A 128 -1.42 -10.56 1.71
CA THR A 128 0.00 -10.61 2.06
C THR A 128 0.61 -9.20 2.15
N ALA A 129 0.24 -8.28 1.26
CA ALA A 129 0.68 -6.90 1.30
C ALA A 129 0.22 -6.18 2.59
N PHE A 130 -1.05 -6.28 2.94
CA PHE A 130 -1.58 -5.67 4.17
C PHE A 130 -1.00 -6.31 5.44
N GLU A 131 -0.85 -7.64 5.47
CA GLU A 131 -0.22 -8.36 6.58
C GLU A 131 1.24 -7.91 6.79
N HIS A 132 1.97 -7.66 5.70
CA HIS A 132 3.32 -7.14 5.78
C HIS A 132 3.38 -5.74 6.40
N TRP A 133 2.55 -4.79 5.95
CA TRP A 133 2.51 -3.44 6.52
C TRP A 133 2.04 -3.44 7.98
N GLN A 134 1.04 -4.26 8.31
CA GLN A 134 0.61 -4.47 9.70
C GLN A 134 1.79 -4.97 10.56
N GLY A 135 2.57 -5.93 10.04
CA GLY A 135 3.75 -6.46 10.74
C GLY A 135 4.82 -5.40 11.03
N LEU A 136 5.03 -4.43 10.14
CA LEU A 136 5.96 -3.32 10.38
C LEU A 136 5.49 -2.43 11.55
N LEU A 137 4.20 -2.07 11.55
CA LEU A 137 3.59 -1.30 12.65
C LEU A 137 3.62 -2.08 13.96
N GLU A 138 3.24 -3.37 13.95
CA GLU A 138 3.31 -4.26 15.11
C GLU A 138 4.72 -4.33 15.69
N ALA A 139 5.73 -4.54 14.85
CA ALA A 139 7.12 -4.62 15.27
C ALA A 139 7.60 -3.31 15.93
N ARG A 140 7.15 -2.15 15.40
CA ARG A 140 7.48 -0.85 16.00
C ARG A 140 6.86 -0.67 17.39
N LEU A 141 5.58 -1.04 17.56
CA LEU A 141 4.88 -0.97 18.84
C LEU A 141 5.51 -1.94 19.87
N ARG A 142 5.86 -3.15 19.44
CA ARG A 142 6.54 -4.11 20.31
C ARG A 142 7.89 -3.62 20.81
N ARG A 143 8.69 -2.95 19.96
CA ARG A 143 9.95 -2.31 20.39
C ARG A 143 9.71 -1.22 21.45
N ALA A 144 8.53 -0.62 21.48
CA ALA A 144 8.12 0.34 22.50
C ALA A 144 7.49 -0.29 23.77
N GLY A 145 7.55 -1.62 23.91
CA GLY A 145 7.10 -2.33 25.12
C GLY A 145 5.66 -2.84 25.09
N TRP A 146 4.96 -2.71 23.96
CA TRP A 146 3.60 -3.26 23.83
C TRP A 146 3.61 -4.78 23.83
N SER A 147 2.58 -5.41 24.45
CA SER A 147 2.38 -6.86 24.33
C SER A 147 2.11 -7.26 22.87
N LEU A 148 2.38 -8.51 22.51
CA LEU A 148 2.11 -9.01 21.15
C LEU A 148 0.65 -8.82 20.74
N ALA A 149 -0.27 -9.16 21.65
CA ALA A 149 -1.71 -9.06 21.36
C ALA A 149 -2.15 -7.60 21.16
N ALA A 150 -1.75 -6.69 22.05
CA ALA A 150 -2.08 -5.27 21.94
C ALA A 150 -1.45 -4.61 20.71
N ALA A 151 -0.17 -4.88 20.43
CA ALA A 151 0.52 -4.34 19.28
C ALA A 151 -0.12 -4.79 17.96
N ARG A 152 -0.49 -6.08 17.86
CA ARG A 152 -1.15 -6.64 16.66
C ARG A 152 -2.52 -6.02 16.43
N GLN A 153 -3.32 -5.89 17.49
CA GLN A 153 -4.64 -5.27 17.41
C GLN A 153 -4.55 -3.80 17.02
N GLU A 154 -3.67 -3.03 17.67
CA GLU A 154 -3.49 -1.63 17.37
C GLU A 154 -2.94 -1.39 15.96
N ALA A 155 -1.97 -2.18 15.51
CA ALA A 155 -1.46 -2.12 14.14
C ALA A 155 -2.57 -2.33 13.10
N LEU A 156 -3.51 -3.25 13.34
CA LEU A 156 -4.66 -3.47 12.47
C LEU A 156 -5.60 -2.26 12.47
N VAL A 157 -5.87 -1.67 13.64
CA VAL A 157 -6.71 -0.46 13.77
C VAL A 157 -6.08 0.72 13.04
N ILE A 158 -4.76 0.94 13.21
CA ILE A 158 -4.02 1.99 12.52
C ILE A 158 -4.09 1.81 11.01
N LEU A 159 -3.84 0.61 10.51
CA LEU A 159 -3.91 0.31 9.08
C LEU A 159 -5.30 0.58 8.51
N ALA A 160 -6.35 0.12 9.20
CA ALA A 160 -7.74 0.37 8.80
C ALA A 160 -8.08 1.87 8.81
N ALA A 161 -7.60 2.63 9.81
CA ALA A 161 -7.80 4.06 9.91
C ALA A 161 -7.09 4.82 8.77
N ILE A 162 -5.88 4.42 8.40
CA ILE A 162 -5.14 4.98 7.26
C ILE A 162 -5.91 4.76 5.95
N GLU A 163 -6.36 3.54 5.67
CA GLU A 163 -7.11 3.23 4.43
C GLU A 163 -8.45 3.99 4.39
N GLY A 164 -9.15 4.09 5.53
CA GLY A 164 -10.33 4.93 5.67
C GLY A 164 -10.02 6.42 5.45
N GLY A 165 -8.93 6.91 6.03
CA GLY A 165 -8.46 8.29 5.88
C GLY A 165 -8.13 8.66 4.43
N ILE A 166 -7.48 7.75 3.69
CA ILE A 166 -7.24 7.92 2.25
C ILE A 166 -8.56 8.05 1.49
N THR A 167 -9.52 7.17 1.78
CA THR A 167 -10.83 7.16 1.10
C THR A 167 -11.60 8.45 1.37
N LEU A 168 -11.68 8.88 2.64
CA LEU A 168 -12.35 10.12 3.04
C LEU A 168 -11.65 11.35 2.43
N GLY A 169 -10.33 11.40 2.47
CA GLY A 169 -9.55 12.50 1.91
C GLY A 169 -9.73 12.64 0.39
N ARG A 170 -9.84 11.52 -0.33
CA ARG A 170 -10.17 11.56 -1.77
C ARG A 170 -11.57 12.11 -2.03
N ALA A 171 -12.53 11.75 -1.20
CA ALA A 171 -13.92 12.23 -1.33
C ALA A 171 -14.04 13.72 -1.03
N ALA A 172 -13.38 14.19 0.05
CA ALA A 172 -13.41 15.58 0.50
C ALA A 172 -12.42 16.48 -0.26
N ARG A 173 -11.39 15.90 -0.91
CA ARG A 173 -10.24 16.59 -1.51
C ARG A 173 -9.45 17.39 -0.46
N ASP A 174 -9.29 16.81 0.73
CA ASP A 174 -8.46 17.33 1.81
C ASP A 174 -7.75 16.20 2.55
N THR A 175 -6.91 16.54 3.52
CA THR A 175 -6.16 15.58 4.35
C THR A 175 -6.62 15.56 5.80
N GLU A 176 -7.78 16.15 6.13
CA GLU A 176 -8.23 16.28 7.52
C GLU A 176 -8.41 14.93 8.22
N ALA A 177 -8.97 13.94 7.54
CA ALA A 177 -9.14 12.60 8.09
C ALA A 177 -7.79 11.96 8.44
N LEU A 178 -6.79 12.05 7.55
CA LEU A 178 -5.43 11.54 7.80
C LEU A 178 -4.74 12.34 8.93
N ALA A 179 -4.89 13.66 8.95
CA ALA A 179 -4.37 14.49 10.04
C ALA A 179 -4.98 14.11 11.41
N ALA A 180 -6.27 13.76 11.44
CA ALA A 180 -6.91 13.25 12.65
C ALA A 180 -6.31 11.90 13.11
N VAL A 181 -6.06 10.98 12.18
CA VAL A 181 -5.37 9.70 12.44
C VAL A 181 -3.96 9.97 13.00
N ALA A 182 -3.19 10.85 12.37
CA ALA A 182 -1.84 11.19 12.81
C ALA A 182 -1.84 11.77 14.24
N ARG A 183 -2.73 12.73 14.54
CA ARG A 183 -2.88 13.29 15.89
C ARG A 183 -3.25 12.22 16.92
N ARG A 184 -4.17 11.31 16.57
CA ARG A 184 -4.55 10.21 17.45
C ARG A 184 -3.37 9.30 17.75
N CYS A 185 -2.60 8.88 16.74
CA CYS A 185 -1.41 8.07 16.93
C CYS A 185 -0.39 8.74 17.85
N ARG A 186 -0.10 10.03 17.62
CA ARG A 186 0.83 10.81 18.47
C ARG A 186 0.38 10.91 19.92
N SER A 187 -0.92 11.03 20.16
CA SER A 187 -1.44 11.18 21.52
C SER A 187 -1.55 9.87 22.31
N THR A 188 -1.65 8.71 21.63
CA THR A 188 -2.00 7.45 22.29
C THR A 188 -0.91 6.40 22.28
N LEU A 189 0.02 6.44 21.31
CA LEU A 189 1.02 5.39 21.16
C LEU A 189 2.31 5.66 21.94
N GLY A 190 2.55 6.92 22.38
CA GLY A 190 3.76 7.32 23.11
C GLY A 190 3.80 6.85 24.57
N SER A 191 2.68 6.49 25.18
CA SER A 191 2.64 5.83 26.48
C SER A 191 2.60 4.30 26.28
N ALA A 192 3.39 3.56 27.09
CA ALA A 192 3.27 2.09 27.11
C ALA A 192 1.80 1.70 27.21
N ALA A 193 1.39 0.70 26.42
CA ALA A 193 0.00 0.24 26.42
C ALA A 193 -0.49 0.03 27.85
N PRO A 194 -1.75 0.38 28.15
CA PRO A 194 -2.33 -0.02 29.43
C PRO A 194 -2.21 -1.54 29.52
N ALA A 195 -1.67 -2.01 30.67
CA ALA A 195 -1.64 -3.43 30.96
C ALA A 195 -3.07 -3.95 30.81
N VAL A 196 -3.27 -4.91 29.88
CA VAL A 196 -4.54 -5.61 29.76
C VAL A 196 -4.67 -6.45 31.02
N GLY A 197 -5.57 -6.00 31.92
CA GLY A 197 -5.97 -6.78 33.09
C GLY A 197 -6.78 -8.02 32.70
#